data_7acef0f8ad3b6519df047fb464af69cb
#
_entry.id   7acef0f8ad3b6519df047fb464af69cb
#
_cell.length_a   1.000
_cell.length_b   1.000
_cell.length_c   1.000
_cell.angle_alpha   90.00
_cell.angle_beta   90.00
_cell.angle_gamma   90.00
#
_symmetry.space_group_name_H-M   'P 1'
#
loop_
_entity.id
_entity.type
_entity.pdbx_description
1 polymer ?
#
loop_
_entity_poly.entity_id
_entity_poly.type
_entity_poly.pdbx_seq_one_letter_code
_entity_poly.pdbx_strand_id
1 'polypeptide(L)'
;VHAVDGIDITLRENETLALVGESGSGKTTAGKAILRLLGKEAKISGSIRICGEDTASPKGKNLKALRQAAQIIFQDPFSSLDPRMTVGETLLEALESLRPDMSREEKSERIRGLLSRVGLREDALRRYPHEFSGGQRQRIAIARALAPEPKLIICDEPTSALDVSVQAQILNLLGRIQRETGIAYLLITHNFGVVEYIADRVAVMRSGKIVEEGPLEDVLQHPASTYTRELLDAVPRLGGI
;
A
#
# COMPACT_ATOMS: atom_id res chain seq x y z
N VAL A 1 -13.25 9.30 -19.71
CA VAL A 1 -13.60 8.18 -18.81
C VAL A 1 -13.45 8.65 -17.38
N HIS A 2 -14.49 8.49 -16.55
CA HIS A 2 -14.45 8.71 -15.12
C HIS A 2 -14.01 7.39 -14.47
N ALA A 3 -12.73 7.27 -14.13
CA ALA A 3 -12.20 6.06 -13.50
C ALA A 3 -12.56 5.99 -12.01
N VAL A 4 -12.77 7.14 -11.37
CA VAL A 4 -13.26 7.32 -10.00
C VAL A 4 -14.31 8.42 -10.05
N ASP A 5 -15.48 8.17 -9.48
CA ASP A 5 -16.65 9.04 -9.61
C ASP A 5 -17.33 9.26 -8.23
N GLY A 6 -16.82 10.27 -7.52
CA GLY A 6 -17.39 10.71 -6.24
C GLY A 6 -17.31 9.66 -5.13
N ILE A 7 -16.08 9.28 -4.76
CA ILE A 7 -15.86 8.40 -3.60
C ILE A 7 -15.45 9.22 -2.38
N ASP A 8 -15.97 8.85 -1.22
CA ASP A 8 -15.56 9.37 0.08
C ASP A 8 -14.95 8.21 0.87
N ILE A 9 -13.72 8.39 1.35
CA ILE A 9 -12.98 7.39 2.13
C ILE A 9 -12.39 8.07 3.36
N THR A 10 -12.59 7.46 4.51
CA THR A 10 -11.94 7.86 5.76
C THR A 10 -11.13 6.69 6.30
N LEU A 11 -9.88 6.95 6.64
CA LEU A 11 -8.95 5.98 7.18
C LEU A 11 -8.32 6.54 8.46
N ARG A 12 -8.31 5.75 9.54
CA ARG A 12 -7.79 6.12 10.84
C ARG A 12 -6.36 5.63 11.03
N GLU A 13 -5.66 6.18 12.00
CA GLU A 13 -4.36 5.64 12.42
C GLU A 13 -4.52 4.19 12.89
N ASN A 14 -3.52 3.37 12.59
CA ASN A 14 -3.49 1.94 12.92
C ASN A 14 -4.67 1.13 12.34
N GLU A 15 -5.33 1.63 11.30
CA GLU A 15 -6.45 0.98 10.62
C GLU A 15 -6.00 0.46 9.25
N THR A 16 -6.52 -0.71 8.86
CA THR A 16 -6.45 -1.23 7.50
C THR A 16 -7.84 -1.18 6.87
N LEU A 17 -8.01 -0.29 5.88
CA LEU A 17 -9.18 -0.27 5.03
C LEU A 17 -8.88 -1.03 3.73
N ALA A 18 -9.60 -2.10 3.47
CA ALA A 18 -9.51 -2.82 2.20
C ALA A 18 -10.44 -2.18 1.15
N LEU A 19 -9.88 -1.79 0.02
CA LEU A 19 -10.62 -1.37 -1.17
C LEU A 19 -10.68 -2.53 -2.15
N VAL A 20 -11.85 -3.15 -2.28
CA VAL A 20 -12.08 -4.36 -3.07
C VAL A 20 -13.01 -4.11 -4.25
N GLY A 21 -13.01 -5.01 -5.23
CA GLY A 21 -13.87 -4.97 -6.41
C GLY A 21 -13.20 -5.59 -7.63
N GLU A 22 -13.91 -5.74 -8.73
CA GLU A 22 -13.40 -6.32 -9.97
C GLU A 22 -12.22 -5.53 -10.56
N SER A 23 -11.46 -6.19 -11.45
CA SER A 23 -10.43 -5.51 -12.24
C SER A 23 -11.07 -4.37 -13.06
N GLY A 24 -10.41 -3.21 -13.10
CA GLY A 24 -10.94 -2.04 -13.79
C GLY A 24 -11.99 -1.21 -13.03
N SER A 25 -12.36 -1.57 -11.79
CA SER A 25 -13.32 -0.79 -10.98
C SER A 25 -12.81 0.60 -10.54
N GLY A 26 -11.50 0.89 -10.66
CA GLY A 26 -10.91 2.19 -10.34
C GLY A 26 -10.01 2.20 -9.10
N LYS A 27 -9.82 1.09 -8.38
CA LYS A 27 -9.07 0.99 -7.12
C LYS A 27 -7.63 1.53 -7.20
N THR A 28 -6.84 0.99 -8.12
CA THR A 28 -5.46 1.45 -8.36
C THR A 28 -5.42 2.92 -8.78
N THR A 29 -6.41 3.38 -9.55
CA THR A 29 -6.52 4.79 -9.94
C THR A 29 -6.80 5.67 -8.72
N ALA A 30 -7.68 5.25 -7.81
CA ALA A 30 -7.93 5.96 -6.56
C ALA A 30 -6.65 6.04 -5.71
N GLY A 31 -5.93 4.94 -5.51
CA GLY A 31 -4.65 4.93 -4.79
C GLY A 31 -3.60 5.86 -5.40
N LYS A 32 -3.42 5.80 -6.73
CA LYS A 32 -2.50 6.69 -7.45
C LYS A 32 -2.93 8.16 -7.41
N ALA A 33 -4.24 8.44 -7.39
CA ALA A 33 -4.77 9.80 -7.27
C ALA A 33 -4.41 10.43 -5.92
N ILE A 34 -4.53 9.68 -4.82
CA ILE A 34 -4.16 10.12 -3.47
C ILE A 34 -2.71 10.61 -3.44
N LEU A 35 -1.79 9.90 -4.08
CA LEU A 35 -0.35 10.21 -4.10
C LEU A 35 0.07 11.12 -5.26
N ARG A 36 -0.87 11.62 -6.05
CA ARG A 36 -0.56 12.42 -7.25
C ARG A 36 0.39 11.75 -8.23
N LEU A 37 0.21 10.45 -8.42
CA LEU A 37 1.01 9.62 -9.33
C LEU A 37 0.36 9.42 -10.71
N LEU A 38 -0.82 9.99 -10.93
CA LEU A 38 -1.47 9.98 -12.24
C LEU A 38 -0.78 10.96 -13.20
N GLY A 39 -0.78 10.62 -14.49
CA GLY A 39 -0.19 11.47 -15.52
C GLY A 39 -0.84 12.87 -15.60
N LYS A 40 -0.18 13.80 -16.31
CA LYS A 40 -0.62 15.19 -16.43
C LYS A 40 -2.01 15.37 -17.05
N GLU A 41 -2.49 14.38 -17.79
CA GLU A 41 -3.80 14.38 -18.43
C GLU A 41 -4.95 14.02 -17.49
N ALA A 42 -4.63 13.46 -16.31
CA ALA A 42 -5.63 13.10 -15.33
C ALA A 42 -6.14 14.34 -14.60
N LYS A 43 -7.46 14.52 -14.64
CA LYS A 43 -8.14 15.55 -13.82
C LYS A 43 -8.57 14.92 -12.50
N ILE A 44 -8.10 15.49 -11.40
CA ILE A 44 -8.49 15.09 -10.05
C ILE A 44 -9.29 16.25 -9.46
N SER A 45 -10.51 15.97 -8.99
CA SER A 45 -11.41 16.91 -8.33
C SER A 45 -11.80 16.36 -6.94
N GLY A 46 -12.32 17.24 -6.09
CA GLY A 46 -12.63 16.92 -4.70
C GLY A 46 -11.50 17.30 -3.74
N SER A 47 -11.57 16.82 -2.51
CA SER A 47 -10.56 17.08 -1.47
C SER A 47 -9.87 15.79 -1.05
N ILE A 48 -8.56 15.85 -0.84
CA ILE A 48 -7.76 14.76 -0.29
C ILE A 48 -6.98 15.34 0.89
N ARG A 49 -7.22 14.80 2.09
CA ARG A 49 -6.53 15.23 3.31
C ARG A 49 -5.74 14.07 3.90
N ILE A 50 -4.47 14.34 4.24
CA ILE A 50 -3.61 13.39 4.95
C ILE A 50 -3.06 14.09 6.18
N CYS A 51 -3.27 13.51 7.36
CA CYS A 51 -2.92 14.14 8.64
C CYS A 51 -3.52 15.55 8.81
N GLY A 52 -4.74 15.77 8.29
CA GLY A 52 -5.43 17.07 8.34
C GLY A 52 -5.05 18.07 7.25
N GLU A 53 -3.93 17.85 6.56
CA GLU A 53 -3.44 18.71 5.49
C GLU A 53 -4.11 18.42 4.15
N ASP A 54 -4.63 19.45 3.48
CA ASP A 54 -5.22 19.30 2.13
C ASP A 54 -4.11 19.09 1.07
N THR A 55 -4.23 17.98 0.39
CA THR A 55 -3.28 17.56 -0.65
C THR A 55 -3.87 17.64 -2.06
N ALA A 56 -5.06 18.25 -2.24
CA ALA A 56 -5.76 18.28 -3.52
C ALA A 56 -4.94 18.90 -4.67
N SER A 57 -4.13 19.91 -4.39
CA SER A 57 -3.25 20.56 -5.38
C SER A 57 -1.86 20.84 -4.82
N PRO A 58 -1.13 19.83 -4.33
CA PRO A 58 0.18 20.06 -3.72
C PRO A 58 1.20 20.47 -4.79
N LYS A 59 1.97 21.51 -4.50
CA LYS A 59 3.10 21.97 -5.31
C LYS A 59 4.35 22.13 -4.43
N GLY A 60 5.52 21.87 -5.00
CA GLY A 60 6.78 22.12 -4.31
C GLY A 60 6.88 21.40 -2.96
N LYS A 61 7.05 22.18 -1.88
CA LYS A 61 7.22 21.65 -0.51
C LYS A 61 6.04 20.81 -0.05
N ASN A 62 4.81 21.18 -0.42
CA ASN A 62 3.60 20.42 -0.04
C ASN A 62 3.55 19.04 -0.72
N LEU A 63 4.01 18.92 -1.97
CA LEU A 63 4.11 17.64 -2.65
C LEU A 63 5.16 16.72 -1.98
N LYS A 64 6.26 17.29 -1.50
CA LYS A 64 7.27 16.54 -0.76
C LYS A 64 6.72 16.06 0.59
N ALA A 65 6.02 16.92 1.33
CA ALA A 65 5.37 16.55 2.59
C ALA A 65 4.31 15.45 2.38
N LEU A 66 3.49 15.55 1.32
CA LEU A 66 2.57 14.48 0.94
C LEU A 66 3.29 13.15 0.72
N ARG A 67 4.38 13.15 -0.07
CA ARG A 67 5.14 11.93 -0.38
C ARG A 67 5.90 11.38 0.83
N GLN A 68 6.25 12.23 1.80
CA GLN A 68 6.78 11.78 3.08
C GLN A 68 5.68 11.13 3.93
N ALA A 69 4.51 11.75 4.03
CA ALA A 69 3.40 11.26 4.86
C ALA A 69 2.71 10.02 4.29
N ALA A 70 2.72 9.84 2.96
CA ALA A 70 2.05 8.73 2.29
C ALA A 70 2.94 8.07 1.24
N GLN A 71 2.99 6.74 1.26
CA GLN A 71 3.80 5.91 0.38
C GLN A 71 2.95 4.84 -0.30
N ILE A 72 3.52 4.16 -1.30
CA ILE A 72 2.85 3.08 -2.03
C ILE A 72 3.77 1.86 -2.15
N ILE A 73 3.18 0.69 -1.96
CA ILE A 73 3.76 -0.60 -2.31
C ILE A 73 2.99 -1.08 -3.54
N PHE A 74 3.69 -1.24 -4.66
CA PHE A 74 3.09 -1.65 -5.94
C PHE A 74 2.92 -3.16 -6.03
N GLN A 75 2.03 -3.58 -6.90
CA GLN A 75 1.70 -4.96 -7.22
C GLN A 75 2.92 -5.77 -7.65
N ASP A 76 3.76 -5.20 -8.51
CA ASP A 76 4.98 -5.85 -9.00
C ASP A 76 6.22 -5.21 -8.36
N PRO A 77 6.86 -5.90 -7.40
CA PRO A 77 8.08 -5.40 -6.79
C PRO A 77 9.25 -5.37 -7.77
N PHE A 78 9.22 -6.15 -8.85
CA PHE A 78 10.28 -6.18 -9.85
C PHE A 78 10.34 -4.88 -10.63
N SER A 79 9.21 -4.42 -11.13
CA SER A 79 9.12 -3.17 -11.91
C SER A 79 9.24 -1.92 -11.03
N SER A 80 9.04 -2.05 -9.71
CA SER A 80 9.10 -0.93 -8.77
C SER A 80 10.51 -0.59 -8.28
N LEU A 81 11.50 -1.48 -8.47
CA LEU A 81 12.90 -1.29 -8.07
C LEU A 81 13.76 -1.06 -9.32
N ASP A 82 14.66 -0.06 -9.30
CA ASP A 82 15.64 0.11 -10.40
C ASP A 82 16.66 -1.04 -10.34
N PRO A 83 16.74 -1.89 -11.39
CA PRO A 83 17.64 -3.04 -11.39
C PRO A 83 19.13 -2.66 -11.41
N ARG A 84 19.45 -1.39 -11.67
CA ARG A 84 20.83 -0.87 -11.70
C ARG A 84 21.30 -0.34 -10.36
N MET A 85 20.40 -0.22 -9.38
CA MET A 85 20.71 0.25 -8.03
C MET A 85 20.78 -0.93 -7.07
N THR A 86 21.73 -0.90 -6.15
CA THR A 86 21.75 -1.83 -5.02
C THR A 86 20.60 -1.52 -4.04
N VAL A 87 20.29 -2.46 -3.17
CA VAL A 87 19.30 -2.25 -2.11
C VAL A 87 19.67 -1.06 -1.24
N GLY A 88 20.96 -0.91 -0.89
CA GLY A 88 21.43 0.22 -0.09
C GLY A 88 21.21 1.57 -0.80
N GLU A 89 21.53 1.66 -2.08
CA GLU A 89 21.29 2.87 -2.89
C GLU A 89 19.79 3.18 -3.00
N THR A 90 18.94 2.18 -3.22
CA THR A 90 17.48 2.34 -3.28
C THR A 90 16.89 2.92 -1.99
N LEU A 91 17.35 2.43 -0.83
CA LEU A 91 16.88 2.94 0.46
C LEU A 91 17.46 4.33 0.77
N LEU A 92 18.71 4.57 0.39
CA LEU A 92 19.35 5.86 0.57
C LEU A 92 18.67 6.95 -0.29
N GLU A 93 18.36 6.67 -1.56
CA GLU A 93 17.64 7.59 -2.46
C GLU A 93 16.31 8.05 -1.84
N ALA A 94 15.53 7.11 -1.28
CA ALA A 94 14.27 7.43 -0.62
C ALA A 94 14.48 8.39 0.57
N LEU A 95 15.52 8.17 1.37
CA LEU A 95 15.86 9.04 2.50
C LEU A 95 16.41 10.39 2.05
N GLU A 96 17.27 10.44 1.04
CA GLU A 96 17.82 11.71 0.52
C GLU A 96 16.73 12.59 -0.07
N SER A 97 15.80 11.99 -0.78
CA SER A 97 14.68 12.68 -1.40
C SER A 97 13.67 13.22 -0.36
N LEU A 98 13.29 12.40 0.61
CA LEU A 98 12.15 12.68 1.51
C LEU A 98 12.57 13.09 2.92
N ARG A 99 13.76 12.71 3.39
CA ARG A 99 14.31 13.05 4.71
C ARG A 99 15.69 13.72 4.59
N PRO A 100 15.77 14.90 3.93
CA PRO A 100 17.02 15.64 3.80
C PRO A 100 17.48 16.27 5.13
N ASP A 101 16.60 16.27 6.14
CA ASP A 101 16.86 16.68 7.52
C ASP A 101 17.80 15.73 8.25
N MET A 102 17.86 14.47 7.86
CA MET A 102 18.70 13.45 8.49
C MET A 102 20.17 13.58 8.07
N SER A 103 21.09 13.43 9.03
CA SER A 103 22.52 13.30 8.77
C SER A 103 22.84 11.99 8.01
N ARG A 104 24.07 11.87 7.54
CA ARG A 104 24.53 10.66 6.85
C ARG A 104 24.54 9.44 7.79
N GLU A 105 24.93 9.65 9.03
CA GLU A 105 24.98 8.64 10.07
C GLU A 105 23.58 8.14 10.42
N GLU A 106 22.64 9.06 10.63
CA GLU A 106 21.22 8.73 10.90
C GLU A 106 20.58 7.96 9.74
N LYS A 107 20.84 8.35 8.48
CA LYS A 107 20.38 7.61 7.31
C LYS A 107 20.95 6.19 7.27
N SER A 108 22.24 6.02 7.56
CA SER A 108 22.90 4.72 7.60
C SER A 108 22.32 3.81 8.68
N GLU A 109 22.08 4.33 9.87
CA GLU A 109 21.44 3.60 10.96
C GLU A 109 19.99 3.23 10.61
N ARG A 110 19.24 4.18 10.05
CA ARG A 110 17.88 3.96 9.59
C ARG A 110 17.79 2.84 8.56
N ILE A 111 18.69 2.82 7.58
CA ILE A 111 18.75 1.78 6.54
C ILE A 111 18.98 0.39 7.18
N ARG A 112 19.92 0.27 8.11
CA ARG A 112 20.15 -1.01 8.83
C ARG A 112 18.92 -1.44 9.63
N GLY A 113 18.29 -0.51 10.32
CA GLY A 113 17.04 -0.77 11.05
C GLY A 113 15.88 -1.22 10.16
N LEU A 114 15.76 -0.63 8.98
CA LEU A 114 14.75 -1.02 7.98
C LEU A 114 14.97 -2.46 7.49
N LEU A 115 16.22 -2.85 7.16
CA LEU A 115 16.51 -4.21 6.75
C LEU A 115 16.15 -5.23 7.84
N SER A 116 16.57 -4.97 9.07
CA SER A 116 16.22 -5.82 10.21
C SER A 116 14.70 -5.94 10.37
N ARG A 117 13.97 -4.82 10.26
CA ARG A 117 12.51 -4.78 10.40
C ARG A 117 11.79 -5.61 9.35
N VAL A 118 12.30 -5.66 8.11
CA VAL A 118 11.72 -6.50 7.06
C VAL A 118 12.30 -7.91 7.02
N GLY A 119 13.20 -8.27 7.94
CA GLY A 119 13.80 -9.60 8.05
C GLY A 119 14.83 -9.90 6.97
N LEU A 120 15.56 -8.90 6.52
CA LEU A 120 16.70 -9.03 5.62
C LEU A 120 18.03 -8.81 6.38
N ARG A 121 19.08 -9.50 5.94
CA ARG A 121 20.41 -9.37 6.50
C ARG A 121 21.13 -8.14 5.95
N GLU A 122 22.13 -7.64 6.64
CA GLU A 122 22.88 -6.44 6.26
C GLU A 122 23.67 -6.61 4.94
N ASP A 123 24.08 -7.84 4.62
CA ASP A 123 24.74 -8.15 3.35
C ASP A 123 23.85 -7.85 2.13
N ALA A 124 22.53 -7.81 2.29
CA ALA A 124 21.58 -7.40 1.26
C ALA A 124 21.84 -5.98 0.72
N LEU A 125 22.45 -5.07 1.49
CA LEU A 125 22.70 -3.69 1.07
C LEU A 125 23.54 -3.58 -0.20
N ARG A 126 24.46 -4.53 -0.41
CA ARG A 126 25.41 -4.52 -1.54
C ARG A 126 24.91 -5.27 -2.76
N ARG A 127 23.73 -5.89 -2.66
CA ARG A 127 23.17 -6.74 -3.70
C ARG A 127 22.16 -5.98 -4.53
N TYR A 128 21.96 -6.44 -5.77
CA TYR A 128 21.00 -5.88 -6.72
C TYR A 128 19.64 -6.60 -6.63
N PRO A 129 18.53 -5.95 -7.02
CA PRO A 129 17.19 -6.55 -6.96
C PRO A 129 17.06 -7.92 -7.63
N HIS A 130 17.76 -8.14 -8.75
CA HIS A 130 17.70 -9.40 -9.48
C HIS A 130 18.31 -10.61 -8.74
N GLU A 131 19.10 -10.37 -7.68
CA GLU A 131 19.69 -11.42 -6.86
C GLU A 131 18.78 -11.92 -5.74
N PHE A 132 17.54 -11.42 -5.66
CA PHE A 132 16.59 -11.74 -4.61
C PHE A 132 15.37 -12.50 -5.15
N SER A 133 14.75 -13.35 -4.30
CA SER A 133 13.46 -13.97 -4.58
C SER A 133 12.33 -12.91 -4.62
N GLY A 134 11.17 -13.26 -5.18
CA GLY A 134 10.00 -12.38 -5.22
C GLY A 134 9.60 -11.85 -3.85
N GLY A 135 9.53 -12.71 -2.84
CA GLY A 135 9.22 -12.31 -1.46
C GLY A 135 10.29 -11.42 -0.83
N GLN A 136 11.58 -11.64 -1.14
CA GLN A 136 12.64 -10.75 -0.67
C GLN A 136 12.58 -9.38 -1.35
N ARG A 137 12.28 -9.31 -2.65
CA ARG A 137 12.05 -8.03 -3.36
C ARG A 137 10.87 -7.28 -2.79
N GLN A 138 9.79 -7.98 -2.42
CA GLN A 138 8.65 -7.36 -1.76
C GLN A 138 9.04 -6.77 -0.40
N ARG A 139 9.89 -7.47 0.38
CA ARG A 139 10.44 -6.93 1.64
C ARG A 139 11.30 -5.67 1.41
N ILE A 140 12.06 -5.61 0.32
CA ILE A 140 12.83 -4.42 -0.06
C ILE A 140 11.89 -3.27 -0.44
N ALA A 141 10.83 -3.52 -1.21
CA ALA A 141 9.83 -2.52 -1.56
C ALA A 141 9.10 -1.98 -0.31
N ILE A 142 8.78 -2.85 0.65
CA ILE A 142 8.23 -2.46 1.97
C ILE A 142 9.23 -1.60 2.74
N ALA A 143 10.51 -1.99 2.81
CA ALA A 143 11.55 -1.21 3.49
C ALA A 143 11.70 0.19 2.88
N ARG A 144 11.66 0.29 1.54
CA ARG A 144 11.69 1.57 0.82
C ARG A 144 10.50 2.45 1.17
N ALA A 145 9.29 1.89 1.19
CA ALA A 145 8.09 2.62 1.56
C ALA A 145 8.14 3.11 3.02
N LEU A 146 8.76 2.37 3.92
CA LEU A 146 8.93 2.73 5.33
C LEU A 146 10.03 3.76 5.59
N ALA A 147 10.94 3.96 4.64
CA ALA A 147 12.12 4.81 4.83
C ALA A 147 11.76 6.24 5.31
N PRO A 148 10.80 6.95 4.70
CA PRO A 148 10.44 8.31 5.10
C PRO A 148 9.57 8.41 6.37
N GLU A 149 9.24 7.30 7.04
CA GLU A 149 8.32 7.23 8.19
C GLU A 149 6.90 7.70 7.86
N PRO A 150 6.24 7.08 6.88
CA PRO A 150 4.93 7.51 6.45
C PRO A 150 3.85 7.25 7.52
N LYS A 151 2.75 7.98 7.42
CA LYS A 151 1.53 7.75 8.21
C LYS A 151 0.52 6.86 7.48
N LEU A 152 0.60 6.84 6.14
CA LEU A 152 -0.23 6.02 5.26
C LEU A 152 0.63 5.24 4.28
N ILE A 153 0.34 3.95 4.12
CA ILE A 153 0.86 3.17 3.00
C ILE A 153 -0.31 2.61 2.19
N ILE A 154 -0.31 2.92 0.90
CA ILE A 154 -1.22 2.29 -0.06
C ILE A 154 -0.57 1.00 -0.52
N CYS A 155 -1.22 -0.13 -0.27
CA CYS A 155 -0.76 -1.45 -0.68
C CYS A 155 -1.58 -1.88 -1.90
N ASP A 156 -1.05 -1.66 -3.12
CA ASP A 156 -1.72 -2.01 -4.37
C ASP A 156 -1.36 -3.44 -4.75
N GLU A 157 -2.24 -4.39 -4.42
CA GLU A 157 -2.06 -5.84 -4.60
C GLU A 157 -0.71 -6.38 -4.09
N PRO A 158 -0.34 -6.14 -2.84
CA PRO A 158 1.03 -6.30 -2.35
C PRO A 158 1.54 -7.76 -2.33
N THR A 159 0.67 -8.73 -2.59
CA THR A 159 0.98 -10.17 -2.51
C THR A 159 0.55 -10.97 -3.73
N SER A 160 -0.07 -10.36 -4.74
CA SER A 160 -0.66 -11.07 -5.89
C SER A 160 0.35 -11.83 -6.75
N ALA A 161 1.61 -11.37 -6.80
CA ALA A 161 2.70 -11.99 -7.55
C ALA A 161 3.48 -13.05 -6.75
N LEU A 162 3.02 -13.42 -5.54
CA LEU A 162 3.73 -14.30 -4.62
C LEU A 162 2.97 -15.62 -4.41
N ASP A 163 3.71 -16.69 -4.10
CA ASP A 163 3.11 -17.94 -3.65
C ASP A 163 2.44 -17.79 -2.29
N VAL A 164 1.49 -18.71 -1.97
CA VAL A 164 0.64 -18.63 -0.78
C VAL A 164 1.44 -18.53 0.52
N SER A 165 2.56 -19.28 0.61
CA SER A 165 3.37 -19.30 1.83
C SER A 165 4.11 -17.98 2.05
N VAL A 166 4.63 -17.38 1.00
CA VAL A 166 5.29 -16.08 1.04
C VAL A 166 4.28 -14.96 1.23
N GLN A 167 3.08 -15.08 0.63
CA GLN A 167 1.97 -14.16 0.85
C GLN A 167 1.65 -14.00 2.34
N ALA A 168 1.46 -15.11 3.06
CA ALA A 168 1.21 -15.09 4.50
C ALA A 168 2.34 -14.42 5.28
N GLN A 169 3.61 -14.64 4.90
CA GLN A 169 4.74 -13.98 5.55
C GLN A 169 4.74 -12.46 5.34
N ILE A 170 4.37 -11.98 4.14
CA ILE A 170 4.28 -10.54 3.84
C ILE A 170 3.12 -9.90 4.61
N LEU A 171 1.95 -10.56 4.69
CA LEU A 171 0.81 -10.06 5.46
C LEU A 171 1.15 -9.98 6.97
N ASN A 172 1.78 -11.01 7.52
CA ASN A 172 2.28 -11.00 8.89
C ASN A 172 3.28 -9.86 9.14
N LEU A 173 4.17 -9.61 8.19
CA LEU A 173 5.13 -8.50 8.25
C LEU A 173 4.41 -7.16 8.29
N LEU A 174 3.44 -6.92 7.41
CA LEU A 174 2.66 -5.69 7.37
C LEU A 174 1.88 -5.47 8.67
N GLY A 175 1.18 -6.49 9.18
CA GLY A 175 0.46 -6.41 10.46
C GLY A 175 1.38 -6.15 11.65
N ARG A 176 2.60 -6.72 11.68
CA ARG A 176 3.58 -6.41 12.71
C ARG A 176 4.04 -4.95 12.64
N ILE A 177 4.39 -4.47 11.44
CA ILE A 177 4.82 -3.08 11.22
C ILE A 177 3.71 -2.12 11.65
N GLN A 178 2.46 -2.41 11.33
CA GLN A 178 1.31 -1.59 11.73
C GLN A 178 1.22 -1.46 13.25
N ARG A 179 1.25 -2.57 13.97
CA ARG A 179 1.20 -2.57 15.46
C ARG A 179 2.39 -1.82 16.09
N GLU A 180 3.57 -1.90 15.48
CA GLU A 180 4.78 -1.22 15.98
C GLU A 180 4.79 0.29 15.71
N THR A 181 4.14 0.75 14.64
CA THR A 181 4.32 2.12 14.13
C THR A 181 3.04 2.94 14.07
N GLY A 182 1.87 2.30 14.19
CA GLY A 182 0.57 2.96 14.03
C GLY A 182 0.24 3.39 12.60
N ILE A 183 0.99 2.90 11.59
CA ILE A 183 0.74 3.21 10.18
C ILE A 183 -0.65 2.73 9.77
N ALA A 184 -1.37 3.56 9.01
CA ALA A 184 -2.60 3.17 8.35
C ALA A 184 -2.33 2.51 6.99
N TYR A 185 -3.12 1.49 6.62
CA TYR A 185 -3.04 0.85 5.31
C TYR A 185 -4.32 1.05 4.51
N LEU A 186 -4.18 1.56 3.28
CA LEU A 186 -5.19 1.40 2.24
C LEU A 186 -4.81 0.18 1.40
N LEU A 187 -5.44 -0.95 1.67
CA LEU A 187 -5.17 -2.20 0.99
C LEU A 187 -6.06 -2.34 -0.24
N ILE A 188 -5.48 -2.31 -1.44
CA ILE A 188 -6.19 -2.55 -2.69
C ILE A 188 -5.95 -4.01 -3.07
N THR A 189 -7.03 -4.78 -3.18
CA THR A 189 -6.95 -6.19 -3.57
C THR A 189 -8.28 -6.69 -4.14
N HIS A 190 -8.22 -7.78 -4.88
CA HIS A 190 -9.39 -8.57 -5.29
C HIS A 190 -9.47 -9.90 -4.53
N ASN A 191 -8.52 -10.18 -3.64
CA ASN A 191 -8.43 -11.44 -2.89
C ASN A 191 -9.04 -11.27 -1.50
N PHE A 192 -10.24 -11.84 -1.29
CA PHE A 192 -10.95 -11.77 -0.01
C PHE A 192 -10.24 -12.49 1.12
N GLY A 193 -9.47 -13.55 0.86
CA GLY A 193 -8.66 -14.19 1.90
C GLY A 193 -7.58 -13.27 2.47
N VAL A 194 -7.04 -12.37 1.64
CA VAL A 194 -6.13 -11.31 2.12
C VAL A 194 -6.88 -10.28 2.95
N VAL A 195 -8.09 -9.91 2.52
CA VAL A 195 -8.95 -8.96 3.25
C VAL A 195 -9.30 -9.49 4.63
N GLU A 196 -9.81 -10.72 4.73
CA GLU A 196 -10.14 -11.38 6.00
C GLU A 196 -8.95 -11.44 6.97
N TYR A 197 -7.74 -11.55 6.42
CA TYR A 197 -6.54 -11.71 7.23
C TYR A 197 -6.06 -10.42 7.90
N ILE A 198 -6.19 -9.25 7.25
CA ILE A 198 -5.51 -8.02 7.71
C ILE A 198 -6.43 -6.79 7.79
N ALA A 199 -7.62 -6.80 7.21
CA ALA A 199 -8.46 -5.61 7.16
C ALA A 199 -9.34 -5.45 8.39
N ASP A 200 -9.54 -4.21 8.82
CA ASP A 200 -10.51 -3.82 9.85
C ASP A 200 -11.85 -3.43 9.22
N ARG A 201 -11.79 -2.75 8.06
CA ARG A 201 -12.96 -2.31 7.29
C ARG A 201 -12.78 -2.62 5.81
N VAL A 202 -13.91 -2.69 5.12
CA VAL A 202 -13.96 -2.95 3.67
C VAL A 202 -14.77 -1.88 2.98
N ALA A 203 -14.26 -1.36 1.86
CA ALA A 203 -15.01 -0.55 0.90
C ALA A 203 -15.06 -1.30 -0.43
N VAL A 204 -16.25 -1.57 -0.93
CA VAL A 204 -16.48 -2.30 -2.19
C VAL A 204 -16.69 -1.29 -3.31
N MET A 205 -15.83 -1.38 -4.33
CA MET A 205 -15.82 -0.44 -5.44
C MET A 205 -16.31 -1.10 -6.74
N ARG A 206 -17.29 -0.47 -7.39
CA ARG A 206 -17.83 -0.86 -8.70
C ARG A 206 -17.89 0.35 -9.62
N SER A 207 -17.30 0.25 -10.82
CA SER A 207 -17.38 1.28 -11.86
C SER A 207 -17.08 2.70 -11.35
N GLY A 208 -16.04 2.86 -10.56
CA GLY A 208 -15.60 4.15 -10.02
C GLY A 208 -16.30 4.63 -8.75
N LYS A 209 -17.27 3.90 -8.22
CA LYS A 209 -18.05 4.28 -7.03
C LYS A 209 -17.90 3.27 -5.91
N ILE A 210 -17.97 3.72 -4.66
CA ILE A 210 -18.14 2.84 -3.51
C ILE A 210 -19.63 2.47 -3.41
N VAL A 211 -19.92 1.17 -3.48
CA VAL A 211 -21.29 0.63 -3.44
C VAL A 211 -21.64 0.07 -2.06
N GLU A 212 -20.65 -0.20 -1.25
CA GLU A 212 -20.80 -0.63 0.14
C GLU A 212 -19.52 -0.34 0.91
N GLU A 213 -19.65 0.06 2.19
CA GLU A 213 -18.51 0.25 3.10
C GLU A 213 -18.97 -0.06 4.52
N GLY A 214 -18.14 -0.76 5.29
CA GLY A 214 -18.44 -1.10 6.68
C GLY A 214 -17.31 -1.86 7.38
N PRO A 215 -17.52 -2.25 8.64
CA PRO A 215 -16.68 -3.19 9.34
C PRO A 215 -16.52 -4.49 8.54
N LEU A 216 -15.35 -5.12 8.63
CA LEU A 216 -15.04 -6.34 7.89
C LEU A 216 -16.14 -7.43 8.06
N GLU A 217 -16.52 -7.71 9.31
CA GLU A 217 -17.51 -8.76 9.60
C GLU A 217 -18.87 -8.47 8.98
N ASP A 218 -19.34 -7.21 9.05
CA ASP A 218 -20.65 -6.82 8.52
C ASP A 218 -20.70 -6.99 7.01
N VAL A 219 -19.67 -6.52 6.29
CA VAL A 219 -19.62 -6.60 4.82
C VAL A 219 -19.47 -8.03 4.32
N LEU A 220 -18.75 -8.90 5.05
CA LEU A 220 -18.54 -10.29 4.64
C LEU A 220 -19.70 -11.20 5.00
N GLN A 221 -20.32 -11.00 6.18
CA GLN A 221 -21.38 -11.90 6.67
C GLN A 221 -22.79 -11.43 6.30
N HIS A 222 -23.00 -10.11 6.20
CA HIS A 222 -24.29 -9.48 5.98
C HIS A 222 -24.23 -8.41 4.87
N PRO A 223 -23.72 -8.76 3.66
CA PRO A 223 -23.57 -7.78 2.58
C PRO A 223 -24.90 -7.16 2.20
N ALA A 224 -24.98 -5.84 2.27
CA ALA A 224 -26.18 -5.08 1.90
C ALA A 224 -26.32 -4.98 0.37
N SER A 225 -25.20 -4.78 -0.34
CA SER A 225 -25.18 -4.65 -1.80
C SER A 225 -25.30 -6.01 -2.50
N THR A 226 -26.16 -6.10 -3.51
CA THR A 226 -26.23 -7.28 -4.38
C THR A 226 -24.89 -7.60 -5.04
N TYR A 227 -24.18 -6.54 -5.48
CA TYR A 227 -22.86 -6.71 -6.08
C TYR A 227 -21.82 -7.29 -5.11
N THR A 228 -21.85 -6.88 -3.84
CA THR A 228 -20.96 -7.46 -2.82
C THR A 228 -21.24 -8.94 -2.65
N ARG A 229 -22.51 -9.36 -2.64
CA ARG A 229 -22.92 -10.77 -2.58
C ARG A 229 -22.39 -11.55 -3.79
N GLU A 230 -22.57 -11.03 -5.00
CA GLU A 230 -22.05 -11.63 -6.23
C GLU A 230 -20.52 -11.83 -6.17
N LEU A 231 -19.79 -10.81 -5.67
CA LEU A 231 -18.34 -10.90 -5.50
C LEU A 231 -17.93 -11.96 -4.49
N LEU A 232 -18.62 -12.06 -3.35
CA LEU A 232 -18.33 -13.03 -2.31
C LEU A 232 -18.67 -14.46 -2.74
N ASP A 233 -19.76 -14.65 -3.50
CA ASP A 233 -20.18 -15.94 -4.04
C ASP A 233 -19.22 -16.45 -5.14
N ALA A 234 -18.55 -15.54 -5.85
CA ALA A 234 -17.53 -15.89 -6.84
C ALA A 234 -16.19 -16.32 -6.23
N VAL A 235 -15.97 -16.07 -4.93
CA VAL A 235 -14.76 -16.53 -4.23
C VAL A 235 -14.92 -18.03 -3.89
N PRO A 236 -13.99 -18.91 -4.34
CA PRO A 236 -14.02 -20.30 -3.92
C PRO A 236 -13.90 -20.38 -2.39
N ARG A 237 -14.97 -20.73 -1.71
CA ARG A 237 -14.90 -21.06 -0.28
C ARG A 237 -14.04 -22.31 -0.16
N LEU A 238 -12.83 -22.18 0.39
CA LEU A 238 -12.08 -23.34 0.87
C LEU A 238 -13.00 -24.01 1.89
N GLY A 239 -13.56 -25.14 1.49
CA GLY A 239 -14.61 -25.83 2.23
C GLY A 239 -14.25 -25.95 3.69
N GLY A 240 -15.24 -25.67 4.55
CA GLY A 240 -15.13 -25.86 5.97
C GLY A 240 -14.68 -27.29 6.30
N ILE A 241 -13.70 -27.36 7.16
CA ILE A 241 -13.40 -28.58 7.93
C ILE A 241 -14.21 -28.50 9.22
#